data_abf775394e510df945482e44ec46e4cb
#
_entry.id   abf775394e510df945482e44ec46e4cb
#
_cell.length_a   1.000
_cell.length_b   1.000
_cell.length_c   1.000
_cell.angle_alpha   90.00
_cell.angle_beta   90.00
_cell.angle_gamma   90.00
#
_symmetry.space_group_name_H-M   'P 1'
#
loop_
_entity.id
_entity.type
_entity.pdbx_description
1 polymer ?
#
loop_
_entity_poly.entity_id
_entity_poly.type
_entity_poly.pdbx_seq_one_letter_code
_entity_poly.pdbx_strand_id
1 'polypeptide(L)'
;MQIQSHYFFDVIPIQIDIDDEQADNILKDFPAPPLPNGQQTFDINHQSAGANISEHLLLNDYEVRLTRTNKQYLKLSFSNNNGIISAKMWDNQGAIEKNLPLLEKYTLFEVQGVIDAYNGQKSITVNQLTAIDGDMNPFTLLPYTSASYSDLTIELLYYLYQLKQPFQQLAVETLKTFWHDFSIVPAAKSHHHNYLGGLLKHTVGLMRFANYIINYDKGHVEGLFALIQIVEKAYKKELYLNYKGEKDPFKRAVWNDTIDHLYRMTKGAMTYDIKPNRDVLILSILFHDLGKMLEYDHAGKSYHGFELLYPTADKATLQKRKQAGITMDPLGVLIGHIPYGVLLFNKLMEQFNITLTIDAIHEISHCILCHHGLPEWGSAVRSPLTLDGYLIHIVDYLDSRYENVAE
;
A
#
# COMPACT_ATOMS: atom_id res chain seq x y z
N MET A 1 24.27 -13.32 -5.37
CA MET A 1 23.68 -12.51 -4.29
C MET A 1 22.91 -13.40 -3.33
N GLN A 2 23.10 -13.23 -2.01
CA GLN A 2 22.38 -13.98 -0.99
C GLN A 2 21.63 -12.99 -0.10
N ILE A 3 20.32 -13.14 0.00
CA ILE A 3 19.50 -12.43 0.99
C ILE A 3 19.19 -13.44 2.09
N GLN A 4 19.70 -13.18 3.29
CA GLN A 4 19.40 -13.95 4.49
C GLN A 4 18.89 -13.01 5.57
N SER A 5 17.64 -13.16 5.93
CA SER A 5 16.99 -12.38 6.98
C SER A 5 15.86 -13.19 7.60
N HIS A 6 15.24 -12.65 8.62
CA HIS A 6 14.05 -13.21 9.20
C HIS A 6 12.90 -12.19 9.11
N TYR A 7 11.70 -12.68 9.03
CA TYR A 7 10.48 -11.91 8.91
C TYR A 7 9.49 -12.37 9.98
N PHE A 8 8.55 -11.50 10.33
CA PHE A 8 7.45 -11.79 11.23
C PHE A 8 7.92 -12.37 12.58
N PHE A 9 8.31 -11.49 13.48
CA PHE A 9 8.84 -11.83 14.81
C PHE A 9 10.07 -12.75 14.76
N ASP A 10 10.90 -12.59 13.76
CA ASP A 10 12.12 -13.40 13.54
C ASP A 10 11.88 -14.91 13.37
N VAL A 11 10.68 -15.31 12.95
CA VAL A 11 10.30 -16.72 12.82
C VAL A 11 10.37 -17.24 11.40
N ILE A 12 9.96 -16.44 10.42
CA ILE A 12 9.95 -16.85 9.02
C ILE A 12 11.34 -16.59 8.43
N PRO A 13 12.13 -17.63 8.09
CA PRO A 13 13.40 -17.43 7.45
C PRO A 13 13.20 -17.01 5.99
N ILE A 14 13.88 -15.95 5.58
CA ILE A 14 13.98 -15.52 4.19
C ILE A 14 15.36 -15.97 3.71
N GLN A 15 15.38 -16.89 2.74
CA GLN A 15 16.60 -17.40 2.13
C GLN A 15 16.45 -17.35 0.62
N ILE A 16 17.12 -16.38 0.00
CA ILE A 16 17.14 -16.21 -1.45
C ILE A 16 18.58 -16.35 -1.89
N ASP A 17 18.81 -17.30 -2.76
CA ASP A 17 20.10 -17.55 -3.37
C ASP A 17 19.93 -17.49 -4.89
N ILE A 18 20.44 -16.41 -5.48
CA ILE A 18 20.49 -16.18 -6.92
C ILE A 18 21.88 -15.71 -7.31
N ASP A 19 22.32 -16.03 -8.52
CA ASP A 19 23.58 -15.51 -9.02
C ASP A 19 23.51 -14.00 -9.29
N ASP A 20 24.67 -13.35 -9.34
CA ASP A 20 24.76 -11.90 -9.49
C ASP A 20 24.23 -11.46 -10.88
N GLU A 21 24.46 -12.23 -11.93
CA GLU A 21 23.96 -11.95 -13.28
C GLU A 21 22.42 -11.98 -13.31
N GLN A 22 21.81 -12.93 -12.65
CA GLN A 22 20.36 -13.03 -12.52
C GLN A 22 19.77 -11.84 -11.72
N ALA A 23 20.44 -11.45 -10.63
CA ALA A 23 20.03 -10.27 -9.85
C ALA A 23 20.11 -8.99 -10.68
N ASP A 24 21.21 -8.78 -11.41
CA ASP A 24 21.40 -7.61 -12.28
C ASP A 24 20.35 -7.56 -13.40
N ASN A 25 20.03 -8.70 -14.00
CA ASN A 25 18.98 -8.79 -15.03
C ASN A 25 17.60 -8.44 -14.46
N ILE A 26 17.27 -8.93 -13.27
CA ILE A 26 16.01 -8.56 -12.58
C ILE A 26 15.95 -7.05 -12.37
N LEU A 27 16.98 -6.44 -11.78
CA LEU A 27 16.98 -5.01 -11.48
C LEU A 27 17.03 -4.11 -12.74
N LYS A 28 17.54 -4.64 -13.84
CA LYS A 28 17.49 -3.97 -15.15
C LYS A 28 16.08 -3.96 -15.74
N ASP A 29 15.36 -5.08 -15.67
CA ASP A 29 13.99 -5.21 -16.18
C ASP A 29 12.96 -4.54 -15.26
N PHE A 30 13.23 -4.50 -13.95
CA PHE A 30 12.38 -3.96 -12.90
C PHE A 30 13.16 -2.97 -12.02
N PRO A 31 13.51 -1.78 -12.58
CA PRO A 31 14.33 -0.81 -11.88
C PRO A 31 13.63 -0.21 -10.68
N ALA A 32 14.39 0.10 -9.64
CA ALA A 32 13.88 0.84 -8.51
C ALA A 32 13.39 2.24 -8.95
N PRO A 33 12.34 2.78 -8.32
CA PRO A 33 11.89 4.13 -8.59
C PRO A 33 12.97 5.17 -8.19
N PRO A 34 12.90 6.41 -8.70
CA PRO A 34 13.90 7.45 -8.44
C PRO A 34 13.77 8.00 -7.01
N LEU A 35 14.32 7.28 -6.03
CA LEU A 35 14.31 7.69 -4.63
C LEU A 35 15.17 8.95 -4.41
N PRO A 36 14.73 9.90 -3.57
CA PRO A 36 15.53 11.07 -3.21
C PRO A 36 16.74 10.65 -2.37
N ASN A 37 17.87 11.32 -2.58
CA ASN A 37 19.03 11.17 -1.72
C ASN A 37 18.73 11.78 -0.34
N GLY A 38 18.98 11.06 0.74
CA GLY A 38 18.57 11.41 2.11
C GLY A 38 19.06 12.76 2.66
N GLN A 39 19.95 13.48 1.94
CA GLN A 39 20.40 14.84 2.29
C GLN A 39 19.52 15.96 1.69
N GLN A 40 18.54 15.64 0.85
CA GLN A 40 17.76 16.63 0.07
C GLN A 40 16.33 16.83 0.56
N THR A 41 15.92 16.18 1.64
CA THR A 41 14.53 16.26 2.08
C THR A 41 14.37 17.15 3.29
N PHE A 42 13.55 18.20 3.12
CA PHE A 42 13.17 19.09 4.21
C PHE A 42 12.43 18.35 5.32
N ASP A 43 12.99 18.38 6.53
CA ASP A 43 12.30 17.92 7.75
C ASP A 43 12.09 19.12 8.68
N ILE A 44 10.82 19.47 8.89
CA ILE A 44 10.44 20.59 9.76
C ILE A 44 10.94 20.39 11.20
N ASN A 45 11.05 19.13 11.67
CA ASN A 45 11.49 18.84 13.03
C ASN A 45 12.96 19.19 13.27
N HIS A 46 13.77 19.16 12.21
CA HIS A 46 15.18 19.52 12.28
C HIS A 46 15.43 21.02 12.08
N GLN A 47 14.40 21.84 11.74
CA GLN A 47 14.56 23.28 11.57
C GLN A 47 14.49 24.03 12.90
N SER A 48 15.23 25.13 13.00
CA SER A 48 15.15 26.04 14.14
C SER A 48 13.94 26.98 14.02
N ALA A 49 13.29 27.31 15.14
CA ALA A 49 12.27 28.34 15.15
C ALA A 49 12.88 29.69 14.68
N GLY A 50 12.16 30.40 13.84
CA GLY A 50 12.61 31.64 13.20
C GLY A 50 13.42 31.43 11.91
N ALA A 51 13.74 30.19 11.51
CA ALA A 51 14.43 29.93 10.25
C ALA A 51 13.53 30.23 9.04
N ASN A 52 14.08 30.89 8.03
CA ASN A 52 13.43 31.06 6.74
C ASN A 52 13.53 29.77 5.94
N ILE A 53 12.47 29.42 5.22
CA ILE A 53 12.42 28.26 4.33
C ILE A 53 11.89 28.65 2.96
N SER A 54 12.27 27.86 1.94
CA SER A 54 11.72 27.87 0.59
C SER A 54 11.72 26.42 0.11
N GLU A 55 10.54 25.76 0.19
CA GLU A 55 10.41 24.32 0.01
C GLU A 55 9.28 23.97 -0.94
N HIS A 56 9.46 22.90 -1.71
CA HIS A 56 8.40 22.34 -2.56
C HIS A 56 7.56 21.36 -1.76
N LEU A 57 6.27 21.67 -1.60
CA LEU A 57 5.36 20.89 -0.78
C LEU A 57 4.06 20.58 -1.53
N LEU A 58 3.46 19.43 -1.21
CA LEU A 58 2.15 19.02 -1.69
C LEU A 58 1.07 19.55 -0.74
N LEU A 59 0.09 20.29 -1.27
CA LEU A 59 -1.08 20.75 -0.53
C LEU A 59 -2.08 19.60 -0.35
N ASN A 60 -2.41 19.27 0.88
CA ASN A 60 -3.40 18.26 1.23
C ASN A 60 -4.77 18.88 1.50
N ASP A 61 -4.79 20.03 2.22
CA ASP A 61 -6.04 20.68 2.63
C ASP A 61 -5.80 22.16 2.95
N TYR A 62 -6.86 22.96 2.83
CA TYR A 62 -6.85 24.37 3.25
C TYR A 62 -8.21 24.81 3.77
N GLU A 63 -8.20 25.74 4.71
CA GLU A 63 -9.40 26.28 5.33
C GLU A 63 -9.19 27.74 5.72
N VAL A 64 -10.18 28.60 5.41
CA VAL A 64 -10.23 29.98 5.94
C VAL A 64 -10.76 29.97 7.36
N ARG A 65 -9.98 30.45 8.30
CA ARG A 65 -10.35 30.51 9.73
C ARG A 65 -10.27 31.92 10.30
N LEU A 66 -10.97 32.11 11.41
CA LEU A 66 -10.92 33.33 12.23
C LEU A 66 -10.13 33.07 13.51
N THR A 67 -9.30 34.04 13.90
CA THR A 67 -8.73 34.10 15.25
C THR A 67 -9.77 34.48 16.27
N ARG A 68 -9.45 34.39 17.58
CA ARG A 68 -10.27 34.90 18.67
C ARG A 68 -10.53 36.41 18.58
N THR A 69 -9.69 37.15 17.85
CA THR A 69 -9.80 38.61 17.61
C THR A 69 -10.42 38.93 16.24
N ASN A 70 -11.14 37.97 15.62
CA ASN A 70 -11.81 38.10 14.32
C ASN A 70 -10.88 38.42 13.13
N LYS A 71 -9.59 38.13 13.22
CA LYS A 71 -8.69 38.26 12.07
C LYS A 71 -8.72 36.94 11.25
N GLN A 72 -8.84 37.08 9.94
CA GLN A 72 -8.83 35.95 9.02
C GLN A 72 -7.38 35.43 8.81
N TYR A 73 -7.27 34.12 8.61
CA TYR A 73 -6.06 33.47 8.16
C TYR A 73 -6.40 32.18 7.40
N LEU A 74 -5.50 31.75 6.50
CA LEU A 74 -5.55 30.43 5.90
C LEU A 74 -4.83 29.43 6.83
N LYS A 75 -5.54 28.39 7.22
CA LYS A 75 -4.94 27.18 7.77
C LYS A 75 -4.64 26.26 6.58
N LEU A 76 -3.40 25.81 6.48
CA LEU A 76 -2.91 24.99 5.38
C LEU A 76 -2.33 23.69 5.94
N SER A 77 -2.53 22.60 5.23
CA SER A 77 -1.90 21.31 5.48
C SER A 77 -1.12 20.92 4.24
N PHE A 78 0.19 20.86 4.38
CA PHE A 78 1.09 20.36 3.35
C PHE A 78 1.67 19.01 3.73
N SER A 79 2.31 18.35 2.78
CA SER A 79 3.13 17.16 3.02
C SER A 79 4.38 17.16 2.14
N ASN A 80 5.36 16.45 2.61
CA ASN A 80 6.47 15.90 1.84
C ASN A 80 6.74 14.47 2.29
N ASN A 81 7.82 13.86 1.83
CA ASN A 81 8.17 12.47 2.17
C ASN A 81 8.46 12.24 3.68
N ASN A 82 8.71 13.29 4.46
CA ASN A 82 8.89 13.22 5.92
C ASN A 82 7.58 13.35 6.70
N GLY A 83 6.45 13.59 6.03
CA GLY A 83 5.13 13.61 6.64
C GLY A 83 4.34 14.89 6.44
N ILE A 84 3.33 15.07 7.31
CA ILE A 84 2.39 16.19 7.24
C ILE A 84 2.99 17.43 7.94
N ILE A 85 2.86 18.58 7.28
CA ILE A 85 3.38 19.87 7.72
C ILE A 85 2.22 20.84 7.87
N SER A 86 1.95 21.28 9.09
CA SER A 86 0.97 22.33 9.36
C SER A 86 1.53 23.69 8.99
N ALA A 87 0.70 24.52 8.35
CA ALA A 87 1.08 25.90 8.00
C ALA A 87 -0.08 26.87 8.16
N LYS A 88 0.24 28.15 8.27
CA LYS A 88 -0.73 29.25 8.34
C LYS A 88 -0.24 30.43 7.50
N MET A 89 -1.16 31.09 6.82
CA MET A 89 -0.92 32.37 6.13
C MET A 89 -1.86 33.42 6.68
N TRP A 90 -1.32 34.52 7.18
CA TRP A 90 -2.10 35.63 7.69
C TRP A 90 -2.67 36.47 6.54
N ASP A 91 -3.88 36.99 6.73
CA ASP A 91 -4.50 37.88 5.73
C ASP A 91 -3.88 39.29 5.77
N ASN A 92 -2.64 39.36 5.34
CA ASN A 92 -1.92 40.63 5.18
C ASN A 92 -2.12 41.13 3.74
N GLN A 93 -2.65 42.33 3.58
CA GLN A 93 -2.85 42.99 2.27
C GLN A 93 -3.67 42.13 1.27
N GLY A 94 -4.70 41.45 1.76
CA GLY A 94 -5.56 40.60 0.93
C GLY A 94 -4.90 39.29 0.46
N ALA A 95 -3.98 38.73 1.26
CA ALA A 95 -3.26 37.49 0.92
C ALA A 95 -4.22 36.32 0.69
N ILE A 96 -5.33 36.24 1.43
CA ILE A 96 -6.34 35.17 1.26
C ILE A 96 -6.97 35.28 -0.12
N GLU A 97 -7.49 36.44 -0.48
CA GLU A 97 -8.17 36.66 -1.79
C GLU A 97 -7.25 36.34 -2.97
N LYS A 98 -5.97 36.68 -2.85
CA LYS A 98 -4.96 36.40 -3.90
C LYS A 98 -4.62 34.93 -4.04
N ASN A 99 -4.61 34.16 -2.94
CA ASN A 99 -4.13 32.77 -2.95
C ASN A 99 -5.27 31.73 -3.08
N LEU A 100 -6.51 32.03 -2.71
CA LEU A 100 -7.63 31.08 -2.85
C LEU A 100 -7.76 30.50 -4.25
N PRO A 101 -7.73 31.29 -5.35
CA PRO A 101 -7.82 30.74 -6.71
C PRO A 101 -6.64 29.82 -7.07
N LEU A 102 -5.46 30.04 -6.48
CA LEU A 102 -4.30 29.16 -6.69
C LEU A 102 -4.49 27.83 -5.93
N LEU A 103 -4.97 27.88 -4.69
CA LEU A 103 -5.23 26.69 -3.87
C LEU A 103 -6.34 25.81 -4.45
N GLU A 104 -7.33 26.41 -5.11
CA GLU A 104 -8.39 25.68 -5.82
C GLU A 104 -7.87 24.99 -7.08
N LYS A 105 -6.89 25.59 -7.77
CA LYS A 105 -6.40 25.13 -9.05
C LYS A 105 -5.19 24.20 -8.96
N TYR A 106 -4.30 24.41 -8.00
CA TYR A 106 -3.02 23.71 -7.89
C TYR A 106 -2.90 22.97 -6.56
N THR A 107 -2.08 21.94 -6.52
CA THR A 107 -1.74 21.17 -5.32
C THR A 107 -0.25 21.18 -5.01
N LEU A 108 0.61 21.55 -5.97
CA LEU A 108 2.05 21.68 -5.76
C LEU A 108 2.42 23.15 -5.60
N PHE A 109 3.19 23.45 -4.55
CA PHE A 109 3.59 24.81 -4.23
C PHE A 109 5.05 24.88 -3.81
N GLU A 110 5.76 25.91 -4.29
CA GLU A 110 6.91 26.44 -3.57
C GLU A 110 6.36 27.29 -2.42
N VAL A 111 6.67 26.88 -1.19
CA VAL A 111 6.22 27.51 0.04
C VAL A 111 7.39 28.27 0.65
N GLN A 112 7.30 29.60 0.67
CA GLN A 112 8.27 30.46 1.34
C GLN A 112 7.67 30.96 2.65
N GLY A 113 8.44 30.86 3.74
CA GLY A 113 7.94 31.22 5.05
C GLY A 113 8.98 31.13 6.16
N VAL A 114 8.49 31.18 7.38
CA VAL A 114 9.28 31.11 8.59
C VAL A 114 8.77 29.98 9.46
N ILE A 115 9.71 29.23 10.05
CA ILE A 115 9.38 28.18 11.02
C ILE A 115 8.88 28.81 12.31
N ASP A 116 7.67 28.46 12.70
CA ASP A 116 7.07 28.83 13.99
C ASP A 116 7.05 27.61 14.92
N ALA A 117 7.19 27.83 16.22
CA ALA A 117 7.14 26.77 17.23
C ALA A 117 6.19 27.19 18.36
N TYR A 118 5.20 26.36 18.64
CA TYR A 118 4.24 26.56 19.72
C TYR A 118 3.97 25.24 20.44
N ASN A 119 4.12 25.22 21.76
CA ASN A 119 3.94 24.02 22.61
C ASN A 119 4.70 22.78 22.09
N GLY A 120 5.93 22.98 21.60
CA GLY A 120 6.76 21.89 21.08
C GLY A 120 6.39 21.43 19.65
N GLN A 121 5.30 21.92 19.07
CA GLN A 121 4.92 21.63 17.68
C GLN A 121 5.45 22.72 16.75
N LYS A 122 6.05 22.30 15.64
CA LYS A 122 6.55 23.20 14.60
C LYS A 122 5.53 23.34 13.47
N SER A 123 5.46 24.53 12.90
CA SER A 123 4.60 24.85 11.75
C SER A 123 5.27 25.94 10.89
N ILE A 124 4.75 26.17 9.70
CA ILE A 124 5.24 27.22 8.81
C ILE A 124 4.29 28.42 8.88
N THR A 125 4.81 29.62 9.19
CA THR A 125 4.13 30.86 8.88
C THR A 125 4.51 31.25 7.46
N VAL A 126 3.54 31.10 6.54
CA VAL A 126 3.73 31.27 5.09
C VAL A 126 3.72 32.74 4.74
N ASN A 127 4.73 33.18 4.01
CA ASN A 127 4.84 34.52 3.46
C ASN A 127 4.41 34.58 1.99
N GLN A 128 4.74 33.54 1.22
CA GLN A 128 4.44 33.46 -0.21
C GLN A 128 4.17 32.01 -0.63
N LEU A 129 3.19 31.85 -1.53
CA LEU A 129 2.91 30.61 -2.25
C LEU A 129 3.09 30.86 -3.74
N THR A 130 3.90 30.02 -4.37
CA THR A 130 4.05 29.99 -5.83
C THR A 130 3.59 28.63 -6.33
N ALA A 131 2.53 28.61 -7.16
CA ALA A 131 2.02 27.36 -7.72
C ALA A 131 3.04 26.75 -8.70
N ILE A 132 3.22 25.45 -8.62
CA ILE A 132 4.05 24.67 -9.53
C ILE A 132 3.12 23.96 -10.51
N ASP A 133 3.29 24.24 -11.81
CA ASP A 133 2.55 23.62 -12.89
C ASP A 133 3.49 22.61 -13.59
N GLY A 134 3.46 21.36 -13.12
CA GLY A 134 4.31 20.30 -13.64
C GLY A 134 4.42 19.12 -12.67
N ASP A 135 4.95 18.03 -13.19
CA ASP A 135 5.18 16.81 -12.41
C ASP A 135 6.44 16.96 -11.56
N MET A 136 6.37 16.44 -10.35
CA MET A 136 7.50 16.32 -9.44
C MET A 136 7.72 14.85 -9.06
N ASN A 137 8.94 14.55 -8.62
CA ASN A 137 9.22 13.22 -8.12
C ASN A 137 8.34 12.92 -6.89
N PRO A 138 7.41 11.94 -6.96
CA PRO A 138 6.46 11.66 -5.89
C PRO A 138 7.13 11.26 -4.57
N PHE A 139 8.32 10.69 -4.64
CA PHE A 139 9.12 10.29 -3.46
C PHE A 139 9.70 11.48 -2.68
N THR A 140 9.67 12.69 -3.22
CA THR A 140 9.96 13.91 -2.47
C THR A 140 8.74 14.49 -1.78
N LEU A 141 7.54 14.14 -2.24
CA LEU A 141 6.25 14.70 -1.82
C LEU A 141 5.51 13.85 -0.78
N LEU A 142 5.68 12.53 -0.83
CA LEU A 142 4.95 11.57 -0.02
C LEU A 142 5.89 10.60 0.70
N PRO A 143 5.49 10.10 1.88
CA PRO A 143 6.20 9.01 2.54
C PRO A 143 6.33 7.78 1.61
N TYR A 144 7.42 7.05 1.74
CA TYR A 144 7.67 5.82 0.99
C TYR A 144 8.29 4.75 1.88
N THR A 145 8.28 3.49 1.41
CA THR A 145 8.81 2.36 2.18
C THR A 145 10.28 2.56 2.53
N SER A 146 10.64 2.25 3.77
CA SER A 146 12.04 2.20 4.23
C SER A 146 12.77 0.94 3.79
N ALA A 147 12.03 -0.09 3.34
CA ALA A 147 12.62 -1.32 2.84
C ALA A 147 13.38 -1.11 1.53
N SER A 148 14.42 -1.89 1.31
CA SER A 148 15.19 -1.86 0.06
C SER A 148 14.33 -2.28 -1.12
N TYR A 149 14.10 -1.36 -2.06
CA TYR A 149 13.38 -1.68 -3.30
C TYR A 149 14.07 -2.80 -4.10
N SER A 150 15.39 -2.80 -4.16
CA SER A 150 16.15 -3.84 -4.87
C SER A 150 15.93 -5.21 -4.24
N ASP A 151 15.99 -5.31 -2.91
CA ASP A 151 15.79 -6.59 -2.22
C ASP A 151 14.35 -7.08 -2.37
N LEU A 152 13.35 -6.19 -2.23
CA LEU A 152 11.94 -6.52 -2.44
C LEU A 152 11.68 -6.98 -3.88
N THR A 153 12.28 -6.30 -4.87
CA THR A 153 12.15 -6.67 -6.30
C THR A 153 12.74 -8.03 -6.59
N ILE A 154 13.95 -8.28 -6.11
CA ILE A 154 14.62 -9.57 -6.28
C ILE A 154 13.83 -10.70 -5.61
N GLU A 155 13.34 -10.47 -4.39
CA GLU A 155 12.54 -11.44 -3.65
C GLU A 155 11.21 -11.76 -4.35
N LEU A 156 10.50 -10.71 -4.83
CA LEU A 156 9.27 -10.87 -5.61
C LEU A 156 9.51 -11.76 -6.82
N LEU A 157 10.51 -11.42 -7.65
CA LEU A 157 10.80 -12.17 -8.87
C LEU A 157 11.31 -13.59 -8.54
N TYR A 158 12.05 -13.78 -7.45
CA TYR A 158 12.45 -15.10 -6.99
C TYR A 158 11.26 -16.03 -6.75
N TYR A 159 10.20 -15.55 -6.08
CA TYR A 159 8.98 -16.34 -5.88
C TYR A 159 8.22 -16.58 -7.18
N LEU A 160 8.14 -15.59 -8.07
CA LEU A 160 7.43 -15.71 -9.34
C LEU A 160 8.14 -16.64 -10.33
N TYR A 161 9.46 -16.66 -10.36
CA TYR A 161 10.23 -17.56 -11.23
C TYR A 161 10.14 -19.03 -10.82
N GLN A 162 9.65 -19.33 -9.61
CA GLN A 162 9.36 -20.70 -9.18
C GLN A 162 8.00 -21.22 -9.65
N LEU A 163 7.17 -20.38 -10.25
CA LEU A 163 5.87 -20.80 -10.81
C LEU A 163 6.08 -21.60 -12.09
N LYS A 164 5.18 -22.56 -12.32
CA LYS A 164 5.14 -23.31 -13.58
C LYS A 164 4.58 -22.46 -14.71
N GLN A 165 4.93 -22.82 -15.94
CA GLN A 165 4.25 -22.26 -17.09
C GLN A 165 2.80 -22.76 -17.16
N PRO A 166 1.84 -21.94 -17.55
CA PRO A 166 1.97 -20.54 -18.01
C PRO A 166 1.79 -19.48 -16.90
N PHE A 167 1.65 -19.87 -15.62
CA PHE A 167 1.47 -18.93 -14.48
C PHE A 167 2.66 -17.97 -14.36
N GLN A 168 3.88 -18.49 -14.50
CA GLN A 168 5.10 -17.67 -14.45
C GLN A 168 5.07 -16.57 -15.54
N GLN A 169 4.75 -16.95 -16.79
CA GLN A 169 4.69 -16.02 -17.91
C GLN A 169 3.68 -14.91 -17.62
N LEU A 170 2.46 -15.26 -17.16
CA LEU A 170 1.43 -14.27 -16.84
C LEU A 170 1.90 -13.31 -15.73
N ALA A 171 2.52 -13.83 -14.67
CA ALA A 171 3.02 -13.01 -13.57
C ALA A 171 4.08 -12.01 -14.03
N VAL A 172 5.08 -12.47 -14.78
CA VAL A 172 6.20 -11.64 -15.24
C VAL A 172 5.72 -10.58 -16.25
N GLU A 173 4.88 -10.95 -17.23
CA GLU A 173 4.35 -9.99 -18.20
C GLU A 173 3.39 -8.98 -17.55
N THR A 174 2.65 -9.37 -16.51
CA THR A 174 1.85 -8.45 -15.69
C THR A 174 2.75 -7.40 -15.02
N LEU A 175 3.82 -7.83 -14.37
CA LEU A 175 4.75 -6.90 -13.72
C LEU A 175 5.46 -6.01 -14.74
N LYS A 176 5.91 -6.52 -15.89
CA LYS A 176 6.51 -5.69 -16.94
C LYS A 176 5.55 -4.61 -17.43
N THR A 177 4.25 -4.94 -17.54
CA THR A 177 3.23 -4.00 -17.97
C THR A 177 3.00 -2.88 -16.95
N PHE A 178 3.01 -3.21 -15.66
CA PHE A 178 2.60 -2.31 -14.59
C PHE A 178 3.70 -1.94 -13.61
N TRP A 179 4.96 -2.26 -13.89
CA TRP A 179 6.03 -2.10 -12.90
C TRP A 179 6.12 -0.70 -12.30
N HIS A 180 5.99 0.33 -13.15
CA HIS A 180 5.98 1.70 -12.67
C HIS A 180 4.91 1.93 -11.61
N ASP A 181 3.66 1.58 -11.90
CA ASP A 181 2.55 1.79 -10.95
C ASP A 181 2.65 0.84 -9.76
N PHE A 182 2.90 -0.45 -10.01
CA PHE A 182 2.99 -1.48 -8.97
C PHE A 182 4.07 -1.18 -7.93
N SER A 183 5.22 -0.67 -8.36
CA SER A 183 6.33 -0.34 -7.46
C SER A 183 6.12 0.95 -6.65
N ILE A 184 5.13 1.79 -7.03
CA ILE A 184 4.89 3.09 -6.40
C ILE A 184 3.62 3.08 -5.55
N VAL A 185 2.55 2.40 -5.99
CA VAL A 185 1.24 2.52 -5.38
C VAL A 185 1.25 2.11 -3.90
N PRO A 186 0.55 2.85 -3.01
CA PRO A 186 0.36 2.44 -1.62
C PRO A 186 -0.59 1.23 -1.52
N ALA A 187 -0.45 0.40 -0.47
CA ALA A 187 -1.37 -0.71 -0.22
C ALA A 187 -2.59 -0.32 0.63
N ALA A 188 -2.57 0.84 1.28
CA ALA A 188 -3.68 1.34 2.08
C ALA A 188 -3.80 2.86 2.02
N LYS A 189 -5.00 3.38 2.37
CA LYS A 189 -5.21 4.84 2.48
C LYS A 189 -4.78 5.40 3.83
N SER A 190 -5.00 4.68 4.93
CA SER A 190 -4.89 5.23 6.29
C SER A 190 -4.40 4.24 7.35
N HIS A 191 -4.00 3.04 6.98
CA HIS A 191 -3.53 1.99 7.88
C HIS A 191 -2.13 1.52 7.47
N HIS A 192 -1.83 0.23 7.66
CA HIS A 192 -0.56 -0.37 7.27
C HIS A 192 -0.25 -0.12 5.79
N HIS A 193 1.02 0.10 5.47
CA HIS A 193 1.49 0.36 4.11
C HIS A 193 0.88 1.59 3.41
N ASN A 194 0.45 2.62 4.19
CA ASN A 194 -0.01 3.92 3.69
C ASN A 194 1.17 4.82 3.28
N TYR A 195 1.96 4.36 2.33
CA TYR A 195 3.13 5.04 1.77
C TYR A 195 3.44 4.49 0.37
N LEU A 196 4.21 5.24 -0.42
CA LEU A 196 4.63 4.78 -1.74
C LEU A 196 5.48 3.51 -1.65
N GLY A 197 5.22 2.56 -2.56
CA GLY A 197 5.83 1.23 -2.52
C GLY A 197 5.17 0.26 -1.54
N GLY A 198 4.06 0.68 -0.92
CA GLY A 198 3.31 -0.16 0.01
C GLY A 198 2.80 -1.44 -0.62
N LEU A 199 2.28 -1.38 -1.87
CA LEU A 199 1.79 -2.57 -2.57
C LEU A 199 2.88 -3.60 -2.85
N LEU A 200 4.06 -3.16 -3.27
CA LEU A 200 5.21 -4.04 -3.49
C LEU A 200 5.60 -4.74 -2.18
N LYS A 201 5.77 -3.98 -1.09
CA LYS A 201 6.13 -4.54 0.23
C LYS A 201 5.08 -5.52 0.74
N HIS A 202 3.81 -5.15 0.68
CA HIS A 202 2.67 -5.99 1.07
C HIS A 202 2.63 -7.31 0.28
N THR A 203 2.72 -7.24 -1.04
CA THR A 203 2.71 -8.44 -1.91
C THR A 203 3.85 -9.40 -1.55
N VAL A 204 5.07 -8.88 -1.33
CA VAL A 204 6.21 -9.69 -0.88
C VAL A 204 5.95 -10.30 0.50
N GLY A 205 5.38 -9.53 1.43
CA GLY A 205 4.99 -10.02 2.76
C GLY A 205 4.04 -11.21 2.68
N LEU A 206 2.99 -11.12 1.87
CA LEU A 206 2.06 -12.23 1.65
C LEU A 206 2.74 -13.46 1.06
N MET A 207 3.66 -13.26 0.10
CA MET A 207 4.40 -14.37 -0.51
C MET A 207 5.33 -15.07 0.50
N ARG A 208 5.93 -14.34 1.44
CA ARG A 208 6.70 -14.90 2.57
C ARG A 208 5.85 -15.83 3.42
N PHE A 209 4.67 -15.37 3.85
CA PHE A 209 3.72 -16.18 4.61
C PHE A 209 3.26 -17.42 3.82
N ALA A 210 2.85 -17.23 2.57
CA ALA A 210 2.40 -18.33 1.72
C ALA A 210 3.50 -19.37 1.53
N ASN A 211 4.72 -18.94 1.24
CA ASN A 211 5.87 -19.82 1.07
C ASN A 211 6.20 -20.59 2.35
N TYR A 212 6.12 -19.92 3.52
CA TYR A 212 6.30 -20.58 4.81
C TYR A 212 5.25 -21.68 5.05
N ILE A 213 3.96 -21.35 4.81
CA ILE A 213 2.85 -22.31 5.01
C ILE A 213 2.98 -23.52 4.06
N ILE A 214 3.25 -23.27 2.78
CA ILE A 214 3.35 -24.34 1.76
C ILE A 214 4.51 -25.29 2.05
N ASN A 215 5.63 -24.76 2.52
CA ASN A 215 6.86 -25.53 2.74
C ASN A 215 7.02 -25.99 4.21
N TYR A 216 6.03 -25.81 5.06
CA TYR A 216 6.12 -26.22 6.45
C TYR A 216 6.25 -27.74 6.58
N ASP A 217 7.28 -28.23 7.27
CA ASP A 217 7.64 -29.66 7.33
C ASP A 217 6.49 -30.58 7.74
N LYS A 218 5.64 -30.10 8.66
CA LYS A 218 4.49 -30.86 9.19
C LYS A 218 3.19 -30.62 8.42
N GLY A 219 3.26 -29.89 7.29
CA GLY A 219 2.12 -29.55 6.45
C GLY A 219 1.53 -28.17 6.73
N HIS A 220 0.73 -27.69 5.80
CA HIS A 220 0.21 -26.32 5.76
C HIS A 220 -0.66 -25.95 6.98
N VAL A 221 -1.43 -26.90 7.52
CA VAL A 221 -2.28 -26.69 8.70
C VAL A 221 -1.43 -26.39 9.94
N GLU A 222 -0.37 -27.16 10.16
CA GLU A 222 0.57 -26.92 11.26
C GLU A 222 1.35 -25.61 11.07
N GLY A 223 1.66 -25.25 9.82
CA GLY A 223 2.25 -23.95 9.48
C GLY A 223 1.32 -22.78 9.85
N LEU A 224 0.01 -22.89 9.56
CA LEU A 224 -0.98 -21.91 10.00
C LEU A 224 -1.05 -21.78 11.52
N PHE A 225 -1.14 -22.90 12.24
CA PHE A 225 -1.14 -22.88 13.71
C PHE A 225 0.12 -22.26 14.26
N ALA A 226 1.29 -22.55 13.70
CA ALA A 226 2.55 -21.96 14.14
C ALA A 226 2.51 -20.42 14.03
N LEU A 227 2.03 -19.86 12.91
CA LEU A 227 1.88 -18.42 12.71
C LEU A 227 0.88 -17.80 13.70
N ILE A 228 -0.29 -18.42 13.89
CA ILE A 228 -1.32 -17.91 14.80
C ILE A 228 -0.80 -17.91 16.24
N GLN A 229 -0.09 -18.95 16.66
CA GLN A 229 0.49 -19.04 17.99
C GLN A 229 1.55 -17.95 18.25
N ILE A 230 2.31 -17.54 17.23
CA ILE A 230 3.25 -16.42 17.33
C ILE A 230 2.49 -15.13 17.64
N VAL A 231 1.45 -14.84 16.85
CA VAL A 231 0.58 -13.68 17.05
C VAL A 231 -0.04 -13.71 18.46
N GLU A 232 -0.63 -14.83 18.82
CA GLU A 232 -1.25 -14.99 20.14
C GLU A 232 -0.26 -14.74 21.28
N LYS A 233 0.95 -15.30 21.17
CA LYS A 233 2.00 -15.11 22.18
C LYS A 233 2.46 -13.65 22.26
N ALA A 234 2.66 -12.99 21.11
CA ALA A 234 3.12 -11.60 21.05
C ALA A 234 2.10 -10.62 21.63
N TYR A 235 0.82 -10.79 21.28
CA TYR A 235 -0.25 -9.85 21.62
C TYR A 235 -1.06 -10.23 22.86
N LYS A 236 -0.88 -11.43 23.44
CA LYS A 236 -1.69 -11.92 24.55
C LYS A 236 -1.75 -10.94 25.72
N LYS A 237 -0.64 -10.35 26.10
CA LYS A 237 -0.59 -9.41 27.23
C LYS A 237 -1.34 -8.11 26.93
N GLU A 238 -1.15 -7.55 25.76
CA GLU A 238 -1.78 -6.31 25.33
C GLU A 238 -3.29 -6.50 25.17
N LEU A 239 -3.71 -7.53 24.43
CA LEU A 239 -5.12 -7.87 24.26
C LEU A 239 -5.81 -8.17 25.59
N TYR A 240 -5.14 -8.86 26.53
CA TYR A 240 -5.67 -9.11 27.87
C TYR A 240 -5.83 -7.83 28.68
N LEU A 241 -4.87 -6.90 28.62
CA LEU A 241 -4.95 -5.62 29.34
C LEU A 241 -6.07 -4.75 28.78
N ASN A 242 -6.20 -4.69 27.46
CA ASN A 242 -7.29 -4.00 26.79
C ASN A 242 -8.65 -4.60 27.14
N TYR A 243 -8.77 -5.92 27.10
CA TYR A 243 -9.97 -6.66 27.51
C TYR A 243 -10.35 -6.39 28.95
N LYS A 244 -9.39 -6.45 29.88
CA LYS A 244 -9.63 -6.24 31.32
C LYS A 244 -10.01 -4.80 31.65
N GLY A 245 -9.43 -3.83 30.95
CA GLY A 245 -9.68 -2.40 31.15
C GLY A 245 -10.96 -1.89 30.50
N GLU A 246 -11.52 -2.63 29.52
CA GLU A 246 -12.69 -2.20 28.77
C GLU A 246 -13.98 -2.52 29.51
N LYS A 247 -14.80 -1.49 29.73
CA LYS A 247 -16.09 -1.59 30.41
C LYS A 247 -17.23 -1.98 29.46
N ASP A 248 -17.10 -1.65 28.18
CA ASP A 248 -18.08 -1.95 27.16
C ASP A 248 -17.93 -3.42 26.71
N PRO A 249 -18.96 -4.27 26.92
CA PRO A 249 -18.89 -5.68 26.50
C PRO A 249 -18.73 -5.87 25.00
N PHE A 250 -19.20 -4.95 24.16
CA PHE A 250 -19.01 -5.01 22.71
C PHE A 250 -17.56 -4.75 22.29
N LYS A 251 -16.86 -3.85 22.98
CA LYS A 251 -15.44 -3.60 22.74
C LYS A 251 -14.53 -4.73 23.27
N ARG A 252 -15.00 -5.50 24.24
CA ARG A 252 -14.29 -6.71 24.69
C ARG A 252 -14.24 -7.80 23.62
N ALA A 253 -15.16 -7.76 22.65
CA ALA A 253 -15.19 -8.70 21.53
C ALA A 253 -13.97 -8.54 20.58
N VAL A 254 -13.19 -7.48 20.69
CA VAL A 254 -11.99 -7.25 19.86
C VAL A 254 -10.98 -8.40 19.97
N TRP A 255 -10.86 -9.03 21.14
CA TRP A 255 -10.03 -10.24 21.29
C TRP A 255 -10.52 -11.36 20.36
N ASN A 256 -11.82 -11.63 20.39
CA ASN A 256 -12.43 -12.68 19.60
C ASN A 256 -12.36 -12.40 18.09
N ASP A 257 -12.47 -11.11 17.70
CA ASP A 257 -12.43 -10.72 16.29
C ASP A 257 -11.03 -10.87 15.64
N THR A 258 -9.97 -10.86 16.43
CA THR A 258 -8.59 -10.95 15.89
C THR A 258 -8.07 -12.39 15.89
N ILE A 259 -7.98 -13.04 17.02
CA ILE A 259 -7.40 -14.37 17.15
C ILE A 259 -8.43 -15.48 16.82
N ASP A 260 -9.65 -15.35 17.32
CA ASP A 260 -10.72 -16.32 17.04
C ASP A 260 -11.08 -16.36 15.55
N HIS A 261 -10.97 -15.22 14.85
CA HIS A 261 -11.17 -15.19 13.42
C HIS A 261 -10.12 -16.03 12.68
N LEU A 262 -8.84 -15.87 13.02
CA LEU A 262 -7.76 -16.68 12.46
C LEU A 262 -7.99 -18.18 12.69
N TYR A 263 -8.37 -18.59 13.91
CA TYR A 263 -8.70 -19.97 14.21
C TYR A 263 -9.92 -20.47 13.42
N ARG A 264 -10.96 -19.65 13.26
CA ARG A 264 -12.14 -20.00 12.44
C ARG A 264 -11.78 -20.19 10.97
N MET A 265 -10.95 -19.32 10.39
CA MET A 265 -10.47 -19.44 9.02
C MET A 265 -9.58 -20.69 8.85
N THR A 266 -8.69 -20.95 9.79
CA THR A 266 -7.88 -22.19 9.79
C THR A 266 -8.76 -23.43 9.88
N LYS A 267 -9.82 -23.43 10.71
CA LYS A 267 -10.79 -24.53 10.76
C LYS A 267 -11.49 -24.73 9.42
N GLY A 268 -11.81 -23.65 8.71
CA GLY A 268 -12.32 -23.72 7.33
C GLY A 268 -11.31 -24.38 6.38
N ALA A 269 -10.05 -23.95 6.41
CA ALA A 269 -8.98 -24.53 5.61
C ALA A 269 -8.78 -26.04 5.89
N MET A 270 -8.90 -26.49 7.13
CA MET A 270 -8.78 -27.90 7.54
C MET A 270 -9.87 -28.82 6.99
N THR A 271 -10.98 -28.29 6.44
CA THR A 271 -12.04 -29.11 5.82
C THR A 271 -11.62 -29.69 4.48
N TYR A 272 -10.50 -29.22 3.92
CA TYR A 272 -9.96 -29.65 2.64
C TYR A 272 -8.79 -30.63 2.86
N ASP A 273 -8.97 -31.88 2.44
CA ASP A 273 -7.92 -32.93 2.46
C ASP A 273 -7.08 -32.87 1.17
N ILE A 274 -6.53 -31.70 0.87
CA ILE A 274 -5.66 -31.44 -0.29
C ILE A 274 -4.50 -30.57 0.12
N LYS A 275 -3.46 -30.48 -0.72
CA LYS A 275 -2.37 -29.54 -0.54
C LYS A 275 -2.66 -28.21 -1.23
N PRO A 276 -2.16 -27.09 -0.71
CA PRO A 276 -2.24 -25.80 -1.39
C PRO A 276 -1.64 -25.87 -2.79
N ASN A 277 -2.26 -25.20 -3.73
CA ASN A 277 -1.71 -25.05 -5.08
C ASN A 277 -0.81 -23.81 -5.13
N ARG A 278 0.51 -24.06 -5.10
CA ARG A 278 1.51 -22.97 -5.12
C ARG A 278 1.31 -22.00 -6.28
N ASP A 279 1.10 -22.53 -7.50
CA ASP A 279 1.00 -21.69 -8.69
C ASP A 279 -0.23 -20.77 -8.62
N VAL A 280 -1.36 -21.31 -8.18
CA VAL A 280 -2.61 -20.56 -7.98
C VAL A 280 -2.45 -19.54 -6.84
N LEU A 281 -1.96 -19.96 -5.68
CA LEU A 281 -1.90 -19.09 -4.51
C LEU A 281 -0.94 -17.90 -4.73
N ILE A 282 0.27 -18.14 -5.24
CA ILE A 282 1.27 -17.08 -5.47
C ILE A 282 0.81 -16.13 -6.57
N LEU A 283 0.21 -16.65 -7.66
CA LEU A 283 -0.34 -15.77 -8.69
C LEU A 283 -1.54 -14.97 -8.17
N SER A 284 -2.41 -15.58 -7.35
CA SER A 284 -3.52 -14.86 -6.71
C SER A 284 -3.03 -13.75 -5.78
N ILE A 285 -1.94 -13.97 -5.04
CA ILE A 285 -1.30 -12.93 -4.21
C ILE A 285 -0.80 -11.77 -5.09
N LEU A 286 -0.26 -12.01 -6.27
CA LEU A 286 0.12 -10.93 -7.17
C LEU A 286 -1.10 -10.08 -7.62
N PHE A 287 -2.22 -10.74 -7.90
CA PHE A 287 -3.40 -10.08 -8.48
C PHE A 287 -4.40 -9.53 -7.46
N HIS A 288 -4.39 -9.98 -6.19
CA HIS A 288 -5.45 -9.66 -5.22
C HIS A 288 -5.66 -8.16 -5.05
N ASP A 289 -4.57 -7.44 -4.98
CA ASP A 289 -4.52 -6.00 -4.74
C ASP A 289 -4.06 -5.17 -5.96
N LEU A 290 -3.86 -5.80 -7.11
CA LEU A 290 -3.42 -5.12 -8.33
C LEU A 290 -4.39 -4.00 -8.74
N GLY A 291 -5.67 -4.16 -8.45
CA GLY A 291 -6.71 -3.16 -8.67
C GLY A 291 -6.53 -1.86 -7.88
N LYS A 292 -5.68 -1.84 -6.83
CA LYS A 292 -5.35 -0.62 -6.07
C LYS A 292 -4.69 0.45 -6.94
N MET A 293 -4.02 0.05 -8.03
CA MET A 293 -3.49 0.99 -9.02
C MET A 293 -4.60 1.85 -9.68
N LEU A 294 -5.83 1.34 -9.72
CA LEU A 294 -6.99 2.08 -10.24
C LEU A 294 -7.79 2.75 -9.12
N GLU A 295 -7.92 2.10 -7.97
CA GLU A 295 -8.75 2.57 -6.87
C GLU A 295 -8.10 3.72 -6.08
N TYR A 296 -6.76 3.76 -5.97
CA TYR A 296 -6.07 4.81 -5.23
C TYR A 296 -5.61 5.93 -6.16
N ASP A 297 -5.53 7.14 -5.59
CA ASP A 297 -4.93 8.31 -6.22
C ASP A 297 -3.76 8.82 -5.37
N HIS A 298 -2.67 9.21 -6.02
CA HIS A 298 -1.47 9.72 -5.37
C HIS A 298 -0.60 10.47 -6.38
N ALA A 299 0.29 11.33 -5.90
CA ALA A 299 1.30 11.96 -6.74
C ALA A 299 2.12 10.89 -7.49
N GLY A 300 2.33 11.10 -8.79
CA GLY A 300 3.04 10.18 -9.67
C GLY A 300 2.22 9.00 -10.20
N LYS A 301 0.92 8.92 -9.89
CA LYS A 301 0.03 7.90 -10.45
C LYS A 301 -0.01 8.00 -11.97
N SER A 302 0.16 6.87 -12.69
CA SER A 302 -0.24 6.75 -14.08
C SER A 302 -1.70 6.30 -14.19
N TYR A 303 -2.27 6.42 -15.40
CA TYR A 303 -3.62 5.92 -15.66
C TYR A 303 -3.60 4.72 -16.61
N HIS A 304 -2.47 4.05 -16.73
CA HIS A 304 -2.26 2.94 -17.63
C HIS A 304 -3.26 1.79 -17.40
N GLY A 305 -3.62 1.49 -16.15
CA GLY A 305 -4.63 0.48 -15.83
C GLY A 305 -6.01 0.80 -16.42
N PHE A 306 -6.45 2.06 -16.36
CA PHE A 306 -7.69 2.51 -17.00
C PHE A 306 -7.59 2.43 -18.54
N GLU A 307 -6.44 2.79 -19.09
CA GLU A 307 -6.21 2.72 -20.54
C GLU A 307 -6.25 1.29 -21.08
N LEU A 308 -5.71 0.36 -20.32
CA LEU A 308 -5.73 -1.06 -20.65
C LEU A 308 -7.15 -1.64 -20.62
N LEU A 309 -7.91 -1.36 -19.55
CA LEU A 309 -9.26 -1.88 -19.39
C LEU A 309 -10.26 -1.23 -20.36
N TYR A 310 -10.09 0.06 -20.63
CA TYR A 310 -11.03 0.85 -21.41
C TYR A 310 -10.35 1.56 -22.60
N PRO A 311 -9.82 0.80 -23.58
CA PRO A 311 -8.98 1.36 -24.65
C PRO A 311 -9.74 2.36 -25.57
N THR A 312 -11.06 2.24 -25.65
CA THR A 312 -11.92 3.08 -26.52
C THR A 312 -12.63 4.21 -25.77
N ALA A 313 -12.46 4.29 -24.44
CA ALA A 313 -13.11 5.34 -23.65
C ALA A 313 -12.45 6.71 -23.85
N ASP A 314 -13.24 7.78 -23.70
CA ASP A 314 -12.70 9.14 -23.61
C ASP A 314 -11.95 9.33 -22.28
N LYS A 315 -10.68 9.69 -22.38
CA LYS A 315 -9.75 9.82 -21.25
C LYS A 315 -9.41 11.27 -20.92
N ALA A 316 -10.07 12.24 -21.54
CA ALA A 316 -9.77 13.67 -21.33
C ALA A 316 -9.85 14.09 -19.85
N THR A 317 -10.72 13.44 -19.08
CA THR A 317 -10.86 13.71 -17.61
C THR A 317 -9.65 13.22 -16.82
N LEU A 318 -9.03 12.11 -17.20
CA LEU A 318 -7.86 11.55 -16.53
C LEU A 318 -6.64 12.44 -16.72
N GLN A 319 -6.44 12.98 -17.91
CA GLN A 319 -5.29 13.80 -18.26
C GLN A 319 -5.23 15.17 -17.55
N LYS A 320 -6.35 15.61 -16.97
CA LYS A 320 -6.47 16.92 -16.30
C LYS A 320 -6.38 16.82 -14.76
N ARG A 321 -6.08 15.65 -14.23
CA ARG A 321 -6.02 15.45 -12.78
C ARG A 321 -4.77 16.09 -12.20
N LYS A 322 -4.92 16.66 -11.02
CA LYS A 322 -3.83 17.25 -10.24
C LYS A 322 -3.10 16.17 -9.46
N GLN A 323 -1.86 16.44 -9.10
CA GLN A 323 -1.14 15.65 -8.10
C GLN A 323 -1.94 15.60 -6.79
N ALA A 324 -2.02 14.47 -6.15
CA ALA A 324 -2.75 14.28 -4.90
C ALA A 324 -1.89 13.63 -3.83
N GLY A 325 -2.25 13.82 -2.58
CA GLY A 325 -1.81 12.94 -1.50
C GLY A 325 -2.41 11.54 -1.68
N ILE A 326 -2.09 10.61 -0.78
CA ILE A 326 -2.67 9.26 -0.84
C ILE A 326 -4.17 9.33 -0.53
N THR A 327 -5.00 9.16 -1.54
CA THR A 327 -6.47 9.28 -1.48
C THR A 327 -7.13 8.19 -2.32
N MET A 328 -8.47 8.20 -2.39
CA MET A 328 -9.20 7.33 -3.31
C MET A 328 -9.40 8.04 -4.65
N ASP A 329 -9.21 7.29 -5.75
CA ASP A 329 -9.54 7.77 -7.09
C ASP A 329 -11.06 7.90 -7.22
N PRO A 330 -11.61 9.06 -7.66
CA PRO A 330 -13.05 9.28 -7.73
C PRO A 330 -13.81 8.32 -8.65
N LEU A 331 -13.15 7.79 -9.68
CA LEU A 331 -13.71 6.78 -10.58
C LEU A 331 -13.39 5.36 -10.07
N GLY A 332 -12.14 5.15 -9.63
CA GLY A 332 -11.67 3.85 -9.17
C GLY A 332 -12.47 3.31 -7.99
N VAL A 333 -12.82 4.16 -7.03
CA VAL A 333 -13.59 3.78 -5.85
C VAL A 333 -15.01 3.28 -6.16
N LEU A 334 -15.57 3.65 -7.31
CA LEU A 334 -16.91 3.21 -7.71
C LEU A 334 -16.97 1.71 -8.03
N ILE A 335 -15.85 1.13 -8.40
CA ILE A 335 -15.73 -0.31 -8.70
C ILE A 335 -14.96 -1.01 -7.57
N GLY A 336 -13.88 -0.39 -7.09
CA GLY A 336 -13.02 -0.93 -6.04
C GLY A 336 -11.95 -1.89 -6.56
N HIS A 337 -10.86 -2.06 -5.77
CA HIS A 337 -9.69 -2.83 -6.20
C HIS A 337 -9.99 -4.32 -6.45
N ILE A 338 -10.88 -4.93 -5.68
CA ILE A 338 -11.19 -6.37 -5.77
C ILE A 338 -11.77 -6.73 -7.14
N PRO A 339 -12.88 -6.11 -7.61
CA PRO A 339 -13.36 -6.35 -8.98
C PRO A 339 -12.35 -5.96 -10.05
N TYR A 340 -11.59 -4.85 -9.87
CA TYR A 340 -10.53 -4.49 -10.80
C TYR A 340 -9.44 -5.54 -10.89
N GLY A 341 -9.07 -6.20 -9.79
CA GLY A 341 -8.13 -7.32 -9.80
C GLY A 341 -8.56 -8.44 -10.75
N VAL A 342 -9.84 -8.84 -10.69
CA VAL A 342 -10.40 -9.86 -11.61
C VAL A 342 -10.46 -9.36 -13.05
N LEU A 343 -10.85 -8.11 -13.28
CA LEU A 343 -10.90 -7.53 -14.63
C LEU A 343 -9.49 -7.47 -15.26
N LEU A 344 -8.49 -7.02 -14.50
CA LEU A 344 -7.10 -6.98 -14.96
C LEU A 344 -6.56 -8.39 -15.24
N PHE A 345 -6.81 -9.35 -14.36
CA PHE A 345 -6.41 -10.75 -14.55
C PHE A 345 -6.92 -11.30 -15.89
N ASN A 346 -8.23 -11.17 -16.15
CA ASN A 346 -8.81 -11.64 -17.40
C ASN A 346 -8.27 -10.87 -18.62
N LYS A 347 -8.14 -9.55 -18.51
CA LYS A 347 -7.65 -8.71 -19.60
C LYS A 347 -6.21 -9.03 -19.99
N LEU A 348 -5.35 -9.29 -19.01
CA LEU A 348 -3.94 -9.63 -19.24
C LEU A 348 -3.78 -11.04 -19.82
N MET A 349 -4.59 -12.02 -19.38
CA MET A 349 -4.62 -13.34 -20.03
C MET A 349 -4.96 -13.21 -21.51
N GLU A 350 -5.98 -12.40 -21.85
CA GLU A 350 -6.35 -12.13 -23.25
C GLU A 350 -5.19 -11.46 -24.00
N GLN A 351 -4.63 -10.39 -23.45
CA GLN A 351 -3.58 -9.60 -24.07
C GLN A 351 -2.32 -10.42 -24.38
N PHE A 352 -1.90 -11.27 -23.45
CA PHE A 352 -0.71 -12.09 -23.61
C PHE A 352 -0.98 -13.47 -24.22
N ASN A 353 -2.22 -13.72 -24.63
CA ASN A 353 -2.65 -15.01 -25.16
C ASN A 353 -2.28 -16.19 -24.26
N ILE A 354 -2.50 -16.03 -22.95
CA ILE A 354 -2.23 -17.04 -21.91
C ILE A 354 -3.44 -17.93 -21.76
N THR A 355 -3.22 -19.25 -21.84
CA THR A 355 -4.27 -20.25 -21.63
C THR A 355 -4.09 -20.93 -20.30
N LEU A 356 -5.05 -20.77 -19.40
CA LEU A 356 -5.20 -21.52 -18.15
C LEU A 356 -6.42 -22.44 -18.24
N THR A 357 -6.48 -23.45 -17.39
CA THR A 357 -7.69 -24.27 -17.26
C THR A 357 -8.80 -23.43 -16.63
N ILE A 358 -10.06 -23.75 -16.95
CA ILE A 358 -11.21 -23.04 -16.38
C ILE A 358 -11.22 -23.12 -14.85
N ASP A 359 -10.78 -24.26 -14.28
CA ASP A 359 -10.67 -24.44 -12.83
C ASP A 359 -9.64 -23.47 -12.23
N ALA A 360 -8.46 -23.33 -12.84
CA ALA A 360 -7.45 -22.38 -12.38
C ALA A 360 -7.92 -20.92 -12.50
N ILE A 361 -8.64 -20.57 -13.56
CA ILE A 361 -9.21 -19.23 -13.75
C ILE A 361 -10.22 -18.91 -12.64
N HIS A 362 -11.11 -19.86 -12.34
CA HIS A 362 -12.10 -19.68 -11.29
C HIS A 362 -11.46 -19.64 -9.89
N GLU A 363 -10.47 -20.49 -9.63
CA GLU A 363 -9.76 -20.52 -8.36
C GLU A 363 -9.02 -19.20 -8.08
N ILE A 364 -8.25 -18.70 -9.06
CA ILE A 364 -7.56 -17.42 -8.94
C ILE A 364 -8.55 -16.27 -8.76
N SER A 365 -9.61 -16.24 -9.59
CA SER A 365 -10.66 -15.23 -9.47
C SER A 365 -11.35 -15.27 -8.11
N HIS A 366 -11.61 -16.49 -7.59
CA HIS A 366 -12.18 -16.68 -6.26
C HIS A 366 -11.25 -16.15 -5.16
N CYS A 367 -9.96 -16.47 -5.22
CA CYS A 367 -8.97 -15.96 -4.28
C CYS A 367 -8.94 -14.42 -4.27
N ILE A 368 -8.97 -13.77 -5.44
CA ILE A 368 -9.06 -12.31 -5.54
C ILE A 368 -10.35 -11.79 -4.89
N LEU A 369 -11.51 -12.42 -5.17
CA LEU A 369 -12.81 -11.96 -4.67
C LEU A 369 -13.01 -12.18 -3.17
N CYS A 370 -12.27 -13.07 -2.53
CA CYS A 370 -12.46 -13.44 -1.12
C CYS A 370 -11.33 -13.03 -0.18
N HIS A 371 -10.24 -12.42 -0.66
CA HIS A 371 -9.05 -12.19 0.17
C HIS A 371 -9.31 -11.31 1.41
N HIS A 372 -10.28 -10.41 1.38
CA HIS A 372 -10.71 -9.67 2.58
C HIS A 372 -11.60 -10.48 3.54
N GLY A 373 -11.91 -11.74 3.23
CA GLY A 373 -12.57 -12.70 4.11
C GLY A 373 -14.10 -12.61 4.11
N LEU A 374 -14.68 -11.94 5.09
CA LEU A 374 -16.13 -11.98 5.29
C LEU A 374 -16.84 -10.78 4.61
N PRO A 375 -17.85 -11.02 3.74
CA PRO A 375 -18.61 -9.96 3.08
C PRO A 375 -19.28 -8.98 4.05
N GLU A 376 -19.68 -9.43 5.22
CA GLU A 376 -20.25 -8.57 6.27
C GLU A 376 -19.28 -7.50 6.81
N TRP A 377 -18.01 -7.62 6.54
CA TRP A 377 -17.02 -6.56 6.82
C TRP A 377 -17.02 -5.43 5.78
N GLY A 378 -17.81 -5.59 4.72
CA GLY A 378 -18.09 -4.55 3.72
C GLY A 378 -17.06 -4.41 2.60
N SER A 379 -15.98 -5.20 2.60
CA SER A 379 -14.93 -5.12 1.59
C SER A 379 -14.77 -6.39 0.74
N ALA A 380 -15.07 -7.58 1.27
CA ALA A 380 -15.04 -8.81 0.49
C ALA A 380 -16.28 -8.97 -0.38
N VAL A 381 -16.11 -9.54 -1.59
CA VAL A 381 -17.22 -9.88 -2.48
C VAL A 381 -17.81 -11.25 -2.15
N ARG A 382 -16.96 -12.19 -1.72
CA ARG A 382 -17.34 -13.57 -1.36
C ARG A 382 -16.55 -14.02 -0.13
N SER A 383 -17.13 -14.91 0.67
CA SER A 383 -16.38 -15.63 1.70
C SER A 383 -15.44 -16.67 1.05
N PRO A 384 -14.32 -17.03 1.69
CA PRO A 384 -13.47 -18.13 1.25
C PRO A 384 -14.26 -19.45 1.16
N LEU A 385 -14.13 -20.15 0.01
CA LEU A 385 -14.81 -21.42 -0.29
C LEU A 385 -13.85 -22.53 -0.76
N THR A 386 -12.55 -22.23 -0.81
CA THR A 386 -11.51 -23.17 -1.23
C THR A 386 -10.31 -23.07 -0.30
N LEU A 387 -9.42 -24.06 -0.30
CA LEU A 387 -8.22 -24.03 0.52
C LEU A 387 -7.37 -22.79 0.23
N ASP A 388 -7.07 -22.53 -1.05
CA ASP A 388 -6.24 -21.38 -1.43
C ASP A 388 -6.95 -20.03 -1.13
N GLY A 389 -8.30 -19.99 -1.19
CA GLY A 389 -9.11 -18.86 -0.77
C GLY A 389 -9.01 -18.57 0.74
N TYR A 390 -8.98 -19.61 1.59
CA TYR A 390 -8.71 -19.42 3.03
C TYR A 390 -7.28 -18.97 3.27
N LEU A 391 -6.31 -19.52 2.54
CA LEU A 391 -4.89 -19.19 2.74
C LEU A 391 -4.60 -17.74 2.36
N ILE A 392 -5.08 -17.28 1.21
CA ILE A 392 -4.83 -15.88 0.80
C ILE A 392 -5.45 -14.90 1.80
N HIS A 393 -6.66 -15.18 2.29
CA HIS A 393 -7.28 -14.36 3.31
C HIS A 393 -6.46 -14.33 4.63
N ILE A 394 -5.98 -15.49 5.08
CA ILE A 394 -5.21 -15.56 6.34
C ILE A 394 -3.89 -14.81 6.20
N VAL A 395 -3.16 -14.96 5.08
CA VAL A 395 -1.87 -14.27 4.91
C VAL A 395 -2.05 -12.77 4.74
N ASP A 396 -3.09 -12.32 4.04
CA ASP A 396 -3.45 -10.90 3.94
C ASP A 396 -3.80 -10.32 5.32
N TYR A 397 -4.60 -11.04 6.10
CA TYR A 397 -4.97 -10.64 7.45
C TYR A 397 -3.77 -10.56 8.40
N LEU A 398 -2.80 -11.48 8.28
CA LEU A 398 -1.58 -11.47 9.08
C LEU A 398 -0.69 -10.27 8.74
N ASP A 399 -0.45 -10.01 7.46
CA ASP A 399 0.38 -8.89 7.02
C ASP A 399 -0.27 -7.55 7.35
N SER A 400 -1.54 -7.37 7.01
CA SER A 400 -2.24 -6.11 7.21
C SER A 400 -2.44 -5.69 8.68
N ARG A 401 -2.39 -6.64 9.63
CA ARG A 401 -2.65 -6.36 11.05
C ARG A 401 -1.44 -6.48 11.96
N TYR A 402 -0.47 -7.34 11.63
CA TYR A 402 0.58 -7.72 12.55
C TYR A 402 2.00 -7.48 12.04
N GLU A 403 2.20 -7.13 10.76
CA GLU A 403 3.53 -6.93 10.20
C GLU A 403 4.28 -5.78 10.88
N ASN A 404 3.61 -4.68 11.17
CA ASN A 404 4.23 -3.46 11.70
C ASN A 404 4.71 -3.53 13.16
N VAL A 405 4.55 -4.62 13.85
CA VAL A 405 4.97 -4.76 15.26
C VAL A 405 6.33 -5.46 15.36
N ALA A 406 6.84 -5.90 14.23
CA ALA A 406 8.13 -6.60 14.11
C ALA A 406 9.28 -5.70 13.59
N GLU A 407 9.02 -4.38 13.34
CA GLU A 407 10.06 -3.43 12.93
C GLU A 407 10.54 -2.53 14.08
#